data_ddc7c63141c5afa4e82961c4d3fde845
#
_entry.id   ddc7c63141c5afa4e82961c4d3fde845
#
_cell.length_a   1.000
_cell.length_b   1.000
_cell.length_c   1.000
_cell.angle_alpha   90.00
_cell.angle_beta   90.00
_cell.angle_gamma   90.00
#
_symmetry.space_group_name_H-M   'P 1'
#
loop_
_entity.id
_entity.type
_entity.pdbx_description
1 polymer ?
#
loop_
_entity_poly.entity_id
_entity_poly.type
_entity_poly.pdbx_seq_one_letter_code
_entity_poly.pdbx_strand_id
1 'polypeptide(L)'
;EEATDIYRADYWDKNRVEELPEHLRHIFFDMCVNQGRGTAVKILQRACVAKGADIAIDGGMGVGTMNAITTYKPSDERVRCYRLKFYYDLVNKKPEQERFLFGWFKRALSV
;
A
#
# COMPACT_ATOMS: atom_id res chain seq x y z
N GLU A 1 -22.19 -13.25 3.99
CA GLU A 1 -22.02 -11.90 3.44
C GLU A 1 -21.94 -10.84 4.52
N GLU A 2 -22.80 -10.89 5.52
CA GLU A 2 -22.71 -9.97 6.65
C GLU A 2 -21.35 -10.07 7.33
N ALA A 3 -20.84 -11.28 7.52
CA ALA A 3 -19.55 -11.50 8.16
C ALA A 3 -18.43 -10.88 7.32
N THR A 4 -18.53 -10.98 5.99
CA THR A 4 -17.55 -10.40 5.08
C THR A 4 -17.58 -8.88 5.13
N ASP A 5 -18.79 -8.29 5.16
CA ASP A 5 -18.94 -6.85 5.22
C ASP A 5 -18.45 -6.29 6.56
N ILE A 6 -18.74 -6.97 7.67
CA ILE A 6 -18.25 -6.59 9.00
C ILE A 6 -16.72 -6.66 9.04
N TYR A 7 -16.14 -7.72 8.48
CA TYR A 7 -14.69 -7.88 8.43
C TYR A 7 -14.03 -6.75 7.63
N ARG A 8 -14.60 -6.41 6.48
CA ARG A 8 -14.07 -5.32 5.65
C ARG A 8 -14.15 -3.99 6.36
N ALA A 9 -15.27 -3.70 7.03
CA ALA A 9 -15.44 -2.45 7.74
C ALA A 9 -14.42 -2.32 8.89
N ASP A 10 -14.25 -3.38 9.69
CA ASP A 10 -13.28 -3.38 10.77
C ASP A 10 -11.85 -3.19 10.26
N TYR A 11 -11.50 -3.88 9.19
CA TYR A 11 -10.17 -3.79 8.61
C TYR A 11 -9.91 -2.40 8.04
N TRP A 12 -10.92 -1.83 7.39
CA TRP A 12 -10.88 -0.49 6.83
C TRP A 12 -10.67 0.56 7.92
N ASP A 13 -11.50 0.51 8.98
CA ASP A 13 -11.40 1.46 10.08
C ASP A 13 -10.10 1.32 10.86
N LYS A 14 -9.68 0.09 11.14
CA LYS A 14 -8.46 -0.19 11.86
C LYS A 14 -7.24 0.41 11.18
N ASN A 15 -7.24 0.45 9.85
CA ASN A 15 -6.12 0.96 9.08
C ASN A 15 -6.27 2.42 8.68
N ARG A 16 -7.30 3.09 9.18
CA ARG A 16 -7.54 4.53 8.96
C ARG A 16 -7.65 4.90 7.48
N VAL A 17 -8.28 4.03 6.69
CA VAL A 17 -8.35 4.20 5.24
C VAL A 17 -9.09 5.47 4.84
N GLU A 18 -10.15 5.83 5.59
CA GLU A 18 -10.94 7.03 5.29
C GLU A 18 -10.16 8.34 5.43
N GLU A 19 -9.05 8.33 6.16
CA GLU A 19 -8.22 9.53 6.34
C GLU A 19 -7.31 9.79 5.14
N LEU A 20 -7.22 8.83 4.22
CA LEU A 20 -6.39 8.97 3.01
C LEU A 20 -7.14 9.71 1.91
N PRO A 21 -6.42 10.31 0.95
CA PRO A 21 -7.04 10.81 -0.27
C PRO A 21 -7.85 9.71 -0.94
N GLU A 22 -9.00 10.07 -1.48
CA GLU A 22 -9.94 9.10 -2.04
C GLU A 22 -9.30 8.15 -3.05
N HIS A 23 -8.45 8.66 -3.93
CA HIS A 23 -7.83 7.86 -4.98
C HIS A 23 -6.87 6.79 -4.46
N LEU A 24 -6.47 6.85 -3.19
CA LEU A 24 -5.56 5.89 -2.59
C LEU A 24 -6.24 4.90 -1.65
N ARG A 25 -7.50 5.11 -1.31
CA ARG A 25 -8.19 4.31 -0.29
C ARG A 25 -8.27 2.84 -0.66
N HIS A 26 -8.76 2.52 -1.85
CA HIS A 26 -8.93 1.13 -2.25
C HIS A 26 -7.60 0.42 -2.45
N ILE A 27 -6.63 1.10 -3.05
CA ILE A 27 -5.29 0.55 -3.23
C ILE A 27 -4.66 0.24 -1.88
N PHE A 28 -4.72 1.18 -0.96
CA PHE A 28 -4.15 0.99 0.38
C PHE A 28 -4.83 -0.14 1.12
N PHE A 29 -6.16 -0.19 1.09
CA PHE A 29 -6.91 -1.27 1.73
C PHE A 29 -6.49 -2.62 1.18
N ASP A 30 -6.41 -2.75 -0.15
CA ASP A 30 -5.99 -3.99 -0.79
C ASP A 30 -4.57 -4.39 -0.40
N MET A 31 -3.67 -3.42 -0.32
CA MET A 31 -2.30 -3.69 0.14
C MET A 31 -2.26 -4.16 1.59
N CYS A 32 -3.06 -3.56 2.46
CA CYS A 32 -3.15 -3.98 3.85
C CYS A 32 -3.60 -5.43 3.97
N VAL A 33 -4.59 -5.82 3.19
CA VAL A 33 -5.13 -7.19 3.22
C VAL A 33 -4.12 -8.20 2.66
N ASN A 34 -3.47 -7.86 1.55
CA ASN A 34 -2.62 -8.82 0.82
C ASN A 34 -1.16 -8.79 1.24
N GLN A 35 -0.65 -7.68 1.69
CA GLN A 35 0.79 -7.51 1.99
C GLN A 35 1.06 -7.17 3.44
N GLY A 36 0.02 -6.83 4.20
CA GLY A 36 0.14 -6.40 5.58
C GLY A 36 0.25 -4.88 5.69
N ARG A 37 -0.23 -4.36 6.82
CA ARG A 37 -0.30 -2.92 7.05
C ARG A 37 1.08 -2.25 7.01
N GLY A 38 2.07 -2.84 7.66
CA GLY A 38 3.41 -2.25 7.69
C GLY A 38 4.00 -2.09 6.29
N THR A 39 3.87 -3.12 5.47
CA THR A 39 4.35 -3.07 4.08
C THR A 39 3.56 -2.04 3.27
N ALA A 40 2.24 -2.00 3.43
CA ALA A 40 1.39 -1.05 2.73
C ALA A 40 1.78 0.39 3.05
N VAL A 41 2.04 0.68 4.33
CA VAL A 41 2.48 2.02 4.75
C VAL A 41 3.84 2.35 4.16
N LYS A 42 4.77 1.42 4.15
CA LYS A 42 6.09 1.64 3.55
C LYS A 42 5.99 1.98 2.07
N ILE A 43 5.08 1.34 1.35
CA ILE A 43 4.85 1.62 -0.07
C ILE A 43 4.38 3.07 -0.25
N LEU A 44 3.42 3.51 0.57
CA LEU A 44 2.97 4.91 0.52
C LEU A 44 4.09 5.87 0.88
N GLN A 45 4.88 5.56 1.90
CA GLN A 45 6.00 6.38 2.31
C GLN A 45 7.03 6.51 1.20
N ARG A 46 7.36 5.41 0.54
CA ARG A 46 8.29 5.43 -0.61
C ARG A 46 7.77 6.33 -1.74
N ALA A 47 6.48 6.24 -2.02
CA ALA A 47 5.86 7.08 -3.05
C ALA A 47 5.97 8.57 -2.70
N CYS A 48 5.79 8.92 -1.42
CA CYS A 48 5.94 10.29 -0.96
C CYS A 48 7.39 10.77 -1.03
N VAL A 49 8.33 9.95 -0.59
CA VAL A 49 9.76 10.28 -0.63
C VAL A 49 10.22 10.50 -2.07
N ALA A 50 9.72 9.71 -3.00
CA ALA A 50 10.04 9.88 -4.43
C ALA A 50 9.57 11.23 -4.97
N LYS A 51 8.59 11.85 -4.32
CA LYS A 51 8.08 13.18 -4.68
C LYS A 51 8.74 14.30 -3.88
N GLY A 52 9.68 13.98 -3.01
CA GLY A 52 10.43 14.96 -2.26
C GLY A 52 10.10 15.04 -0.77
N ALA A 53 9.23 14.18 -0.25
CA ALA A 53 8.92 14.18 1.18
C ALA A 53 10.13 13.78 2.01
N ASP A 54 10.29 14.44 3.15
CA ASP A 54 11.36 14.14 4.10
C ASP A 54 10.75 13.40 5.29
N ILE A 55 10.51 12.11 5.10
CA ILE A 55 9.95 11.22 6.12
C ILE A 55 10.73 9.90 6.13
N ALA A 56 10.68 9.20 7.26
CA ALA A 56 11.27 7.86 7.36
C ALA A 56 10.34 6.83 6.69
N ILE A 57 10.96 5.81 6.10
CA ILE A 57 10.21 4.67 5.55
C ILE A 57 10.24 3.57 6.60
N ASP A 58 9.38 3.71 7.59
CA ASP A 58 9.38 2.84 8.78
C ASP A 58 8.12 1.99 8.94
N GLY A 59 7.13 2.17 8.08
CA GLY A 59 5.88 1.42 8.15
C GLY A 59 4.88 1.96 9.17
N GLY A 60 5.16 3.10 9.78
CA GLY A 60 4.28 3.73 10.76
C GLY A 60 3.41 4.81 10.15
N MET A 61 2.10 4.73 10.37
CA MET A 61 1.15 5.73 9.88
C MET A 61 0.95 6.82 10.95
N GLY A 62 2.01 7.58 11.20
CA GLY A 62 1.95 8.69 12.13
C GLY A 62 1.55 9.99 11.46
N VAL A 63 1.59 11.09 12.24
CA VAL A 63 1.24 12.42 11.76
C VAL A 63 2.12 12.84 10.59
N GLY A 64 3.41 12.57 10.65
CA GLY A 64 4.35 12.93 9.58
C GLY A 64 4.03 12.23 8.26
N THR A 65 3.73 10.95 8.32
CA THR A 65 3.35 10.18 7.12
C THR A 65 2.02 10.69 6.55
N MET A 66 1.03 10.89 7.39
CA MET A 66 -0.28 11.37 6.96
C MET A 66 -0.17 12.75 6.32
N ASN A 67 0.61 13.65 6.93
CA ASN A 67 0.86 14.98 6.37
C ASN A 67 1.57 14.89 5.01
N ALA A 68 2.54 13.99 4.87
CA ALA A 68 3.24 13.80 3.61
C ALA A 68 2.29 13.32 2.51
N ILE A 69 1.43 12.37 2.82
CA ILE A 69 0.44 11.86 1.86
C ILE A 69 -0.50 12.98 1.42
N THR A 70 -0.96 13.79 2.36
CA THR A 70 -1.87 14.91 2.07
C THR A 70 -1.17 16.00 1.26
N THR A 71 0.09 16.29 1.57
CA THR A 71 0.85 17.36 0.93
C THR A 71 1.33 16.97 -0.47
N TYR A 72 1.95 15.79 -0.59
CA TYR A 72 2.57 15.36 -1.84
C TYR A 72 1.61 14.61 -2.76
N LYS A 73 0.54 14.05 -2.21
CA LYS A 73 -0.53 13.37 -2.97
C LYS A 73 0.03 12.44 -4.06
N PRO A 74 0.78 11.41 -3.68
CA PRO A 74 1.31 10.50 -4.70
C PRO A 74 0.18 9.92 -5.54
N SER A 75 0.41 9.77 -6.85
CA SER A 75 -0.61 9.21 -7.73
C SER A 75 -0.80 7.72 -7.46
N ASP A 76 -1.97 7.20 -7.82
CA ASP A 76 -2.23 5.77 -7.74
C ASP A 76 -1.25 4.99 -8.61
N GLU A 77 -0.89 5.52 -9.77
CA GLU A 77 0.10 4.91 -10.65
C GLU A 77 1.44 4.77 -9.97
N ARG A 78 1.91 5.83 -9.30
CA ARG A 78 3.18 5.78 -8.56
C ARG A 78 3.14 4.76 -7.43
N VAL A 79 2.05 4.73 -6.69
CA VAL A 79 1.86 3.75 -5.61
C VAL A 79 1.89 2.33 -6.16
N ARG A 80 1.22 2.09 -7.29
CA ARG A 80 1.23 0.79 -7.95
C ARG A 80 2.63 0.37 -8.36
N CYS A 81 3.42 1.30 -8.88
CA CYS A 81 4.81 1.00 -9.25
C CYS A 81 5.63 0.53 -8.06
N TYR A 82 5.49 1.16 -6.89
CA TYR A 82 6.20 0.72 -5.70
C TYR A 82 5.65 -0.59 -5.14
N ARG A 83 4.37 -0.87 -5.36
CA ARG A 83 3.79 -2.16 -5.02
C ARG A 83 4.39 -3.27 -5.89
N LEU A 84 4.53 -3.02 -7.19
CA LEU A 84 5.17 -3.97 -8.10
C LEU A 84 6.63 -4.20 -7.71
N LYS A 85 7.33 -3.13 -7.34
CA LYS A 85 8.71 -3.23 -6.90
C LYS A 85 8.84 -4.10 -5.66
N PHE A 86 7.90 -4.01 -4.74
CA PHE A 86 7.88 -4.86 -3.55
C PHE A 86 7.87 -6.34 -3.95
N TYR A 87 6.98 -6.71 -4.86
CA TYR A 87 6.89 -8.11 -5.31
C TYR A 87 8.15 -8.54 -6.06
N TYR A 88 8.70 -7.68 -6.88
CA TYR A 88 9.94 -7.96 -7.60
C TYR A 88 11.08 -8.23 -6.62
N ASP A 89 11.23 -7.37 -5.63
CA ASP A 89 12.27 -7.51 -4.61
C ASP A 89 12.08 -8.80 -3.80
N LEU A 90 10.83 -9.16 -3.51
CA LEU A 90 10.52 -10.38 -2.79
C LEU A 90 10.97 -11.63 -3.58
N VAL A 91 10.70 -11.66 -4.88
CA VAL A 91 11.10 -12.77 -5.74
C VAL A 91 12.62 -12.86 -5.83
N ASN A 92 13.31 -11.73 -5.86
CA ASN A 92 14.79 -11.71 -5.88
C ASN A 92 15.37 -12.32 -4.60
N LYS A 93 14.72 -12.12 -3.46
CA LYS A 93 15.14 -12.72 -2.19
C LYS A 93 14.73 -14.19 -2.08
N LYS A 94 13.59 -14.52 -2.65
CA LYS A 94 12.99 -15.86 -2.57
C LYS A 94 12.58 -16.33 -3.97
N PRO A 95 13.54 -16.77 -4.80
CA PRO A 95 13.24 -17.14 -6.19
C PRO A 95 12.15 -18.22 -6.35
N GLU A 96 11.93 -19.05 -5.34
CA GLU A 96 10.87 -20.05 -5.35
C GLU A 96 9.48 -19.41 -5.37
N GLN A 97 9.37 -18.11 -5.05
CA GLN A 97 8.10 -17.40 -5.08
C GLN A 97 7.75 -16.86 -6.49
N GLU A 98 8.65 -17.01 -7.46
CA GLU A 98 8.43 -16.48 -8.81
C GLU A 98 7.13 -16.98 -9.45
N ARG A 99 6.73 -18.19 -9.15
CA ARG A 99 5.49 -18.77 -9.66
C ARG A 99 4.24 -17.99 -9.31
N PHE A 100 4.30 -17.13 -8.26
CA PHE A 100 3.18 -16.31 -7.84
C PHE A 100 3.21 -14.91 -8.46
N LEU A 101 4.31 -14.54 -9.12
CA LEU A 101 4.56 -13.17 -9.56
C LEU A 101 3.49 -12.64 -10.53
N PHE A 102 3.08 -13.47 -11.48
CA PHE A 102 2.06 -13.06 -12.45
C PHE A 102 0.75 -12.68 -11.76
N GLY A 103 0.30 -13.53 -10.83
CA GLY A 103 -0.93 -13.26 -10.07
C GLY A 103 -0.81 -12.00 -9.22
N TRP A 104 0.32 -11.79 -8.57
CA TRP A 104 0.57 -10.59 -7.77
C TRP A 104 0.55 -9.33 -8.62
N PHE A 105 1.25 -9.36 -9.77
CA PHE A 105 1.29 -8.21 -10.68
C PHE A 105 -0.10 -7.93 -11.25
N LYS A 106 -0.82 -8.96 -11.66
CA LYS A 106 -2.17 -8.81 -12.17
C LYS A 106 -3.07 -8.12 -11.14
N ARG A 107 -3.00 -8.56 -9.89
CA ARG A 107 -3.76 -7.95 -8.80
C ARG A 107 -3.37 -6.49 -8.60
N ALA A 108 -2.08 -6.22 -8.53
CA ALA A 108 -1.58 -4.86 -8.30
C ALA A 108 -1.97 -3.89 -9.43
N LEU A 109 -2.07 -4.38 -10.66
CA LEU A 109 -2.45 -3.56 -11.79
C LEU A 109 -3.96 -3.35 -11.91
N SER A 110 -4.77 -4.23 -11.31
CA SER A 110 -6.23 -4.18 -11.46
C SER A 110 -6.95 -3.47 -10.31
N VAL A 111 -6.28 -3.21 -9.21
CA VAL A 111 -6.86 -2.53 -8.03
C VAL A 111 -6.55 -1.01 -8.03
#